data_ecc47198a04a71ddec6257b86bbc00bb
#
_entry.id   ecc47198a04a71ddec6257b86bbc00bb
#
_cell.length_a   1.000
_cell.length_b   1.000
_cell.length_c   1.000
_cell.angle_alpha   90.00
_cell.angle_beta   90.00
_cell.angle_gamma   90.00
#
_symmetry.space_group_name_H-M   'P 1'
#
loop_
_entity.id
_entity.type
_entity.pdbx_description
1 polymer ?
#
loop_
_entity_poly.entity_id
_entity_poly.type
_entity_poly.pdbx_seq_one_letter_code
_entity_poly.pdbx_strand_id
1 'polypeptide(L)'
;MRALRTVHSIKSGKHVNEVLENNPYSKGKTMLMKNIPKINVHFVSGAIRGAIVGAFIGIAPGILLVMVLSGGLGSYYVGSFEVLSFTAISMTIGGLIGSIIGGMLNIIALLLKTTFVKIQGIN
;
A
#
# COMPACT_ATOMS: atom_id res chain seq x y z
N MET A 1 0.62 60.45 -5.08
CA MET A 1 -0.28 59.61 -5.87
C MET A 1 0.22 58.15 -5.98
N ARG A 2 0.51 57.46 -4.89
CA ARG A 2 0.98 56.02 -4.91
C ARG A 2 0.16 55.06 -4.04
N ALA A 3 -0.90 55.53 -3.38
CA ALA A 3 -1.63 54.70 -2.41
C ALA A 3 -2.89 53.99 -2.97
N LEU A 4 -3.29 54.24 -4.19
CA LEU A 4 -4.55 53.72 -4.76
C LEU A 4 -4.41 52.43 -5.58
N ARG A 5 -3.19 51.94 -5.85
CA ARG A 5 -2.97 50.75 -6.68
C ARG A 5 -2.99 49.41 -5.90
N THR A 6 -2.81 49.44 -4.60
CA THR A 6 -2.68 48.20 -3.78
C THR A 6 -4.02 47.62 -3.34
N VAL A 7 -5.08 48.39 -3.30
CA VAL A 7 -6.39 47.93 -2.78
C VAL A 7 -7.19 47.15 -3.84
N HIS A 8 -6.95 47.39 -5.12
CA HIS A 8 -7.68 46.70 -6.20
C HIS A 8 -7.23 45.27 -6.44
N SER A 9 -5.97 44.94 -6.09
CA SER A 9 -5.38 43.59 -6.30
C SER A 9 -5.91 42.56 -5.31
N ILE A 10 -6.23 42.96 -4.08
CA ILE A 10 -6.68 42.03 -3.01
C ILE A 10 -8.15 41.60 -3.20
N LYS A 11 -8.97 42.47 -3.79
CA LYS A 11 -10.37 42.13 -4.05
C LYS A 11 -10.57 41.14 -5.20
N SER A 12 -9.68 41.15 -6.19
CA SER A 12 -9.73 40.24 -7.33
C SER A 12 -9.41 38.79 -6.93
N GLY A 13 -8.46 38.58 -6.01
CA GLY A 13 -8.06 37.23 -5.59
C GLY A 13 -9.14 36.50 -4.79
N LYS A 14 -9.95 37.23 -4.02
CA LYS A 14 -11.02 36.61 -3.23
C LYS A 14 -12.19 36.14 -4.11
N HIS A 15 -12.48 36.87 -5.16
CA HIS A 15 -13.58 36.53 -6.09
C HIS A 15 -13.26 35.33 -6.98
N VAL A 16 -11.98 35.13 -7.34
CA VAL A 16 -11.52 33.99 -8.14
C VAL A 16 -11.60 32.70 -7.32
N ASN A 17 -11.25 32.75 -6.03
CA ASN A 17 -11.33 31.57 -5.16
C ASN A 17 -12.78 31.14 -4.89
N GLU A 18 -13.71 32.08 -4.77
CA GLU A 18 -15.13 31.80 -4.52
C GLU A 18 -15.82 31.17 -5.75
N VAL A 19 -15.41 31.58 -6.96
CA VAL A 19 -15.93 31.02 -8.22
C VAL A 19 -15.38 29.60 -8.45
N LEU A 20 -14.14 29.32 -8.04
CA LEU A 20 -13.53 27.98 -8.13
C LEU A 20 -14.15 27.01 -7.11
N GLU A 21 -14.56 27.48 -5.94
CA GLU A 21 -15.14 26.65 -4.88
C GLU A 21 -16.58 26.21 -5.21
N ASN A 22 -17.31 26.99 -5.97
CA ASN A 22 -18.69 26.71 -6.38
C ASN A 22 -18.83 25.93 -7.69
N ASN A 23 -17.73 25.55 -8.34
CA ASN A 23 -17.78 24.77 -9.57
C ASN A 23 -18.13 23.29 -9.24
N PRO A 24 -19.26 22.74 -9.73
CA PRO A 24 -19.68 21.36 -9.45
C PRO A 24 -18.66 20.31 -9.92
N TYR A 25 -17.86 20.62 -10.93
CA TYR A 25 -16.75 19.78 -11.40
C TYR A 25 -15.55 19.77 -10.44
N SER A 26 -15.36 20.81 -9.64
CA SER A 26 -14.32 20.91 -8.63
C SER A 26 -14.63 20.04 -7.41
N LYS A 27 -15.89 19.95 -6.99
CA LYS A 27 -16.31 19.13 -5.84
C LYS A 27 -16.08 17.64 -6.03
N GLY A 28 -16.27 17.12 -7.24
CA GLY A 28 -16.00 15.72 -7.55
C GLY A 28 -14.51 15.38 -7.46
N LYS A 29 -13.66 16.28 -7.95
CA LYS A 29 -12.20 16.08 -7.98
C LYS A 29 -11.57 16.18 -6.58
N THR A 30 -12.07 17.08 -5.73
CA THR A 30 -11.61 17.22 -4.34
C THR A 30 -12.05 16.05 -3.46
N MET A 31 -13.21 15.45 -3.68
CA MET A 31 -13.63 14.24 -2.95
C MET A 31 -12.79 13.01 -3.33
N LEU A 32 -12.45 12.86 -4.61
CA LEU A 32 -11.57 11.78 -5.05
C LEU A 32 -10.15 11.92 -4.46
N MET A 33 -9.57 13.12 -4.48
CA MET A 33 -8.23 13.35 -3.92
C MET A 33 -8.17 13.20 -2.39
N LYS A 34 -9.25 13.49 -1.66
CA LYS A 34 -9.29 13.37 -0.20
C LYS A 34 -9.27 11.92 0.28
N ASN A 35 -9.69 10.98 -0.54
CA ASN A 35 -9.75 9.56 -0.18
C ASN A 35 -8.48 8.78 -0.58
N ILE A 36 -7.69 9.27 -1.54
CA ILE A 36 -6.46 8.61 -2.00
C ILE A 36 -5.45 8.38 -0.87
N PRO A 37 -5.13 9.35 0.02
CA PRO A 37 -4.16 9.12 1.08
C PRO A 37 -4.61 8.04 2.09
N LYS A 38 -5.91 7.89 2.35
CA LYS A 38 -6.41 6.86 3.26
C LYS A 38 -6.24 5.46 2.68
N ILE A 39 -6.50 5.27 1.39
CA ILE A 39 -6.32 3.98 0.69
C ILE A 39 -4.84 3.59 0.71
N ASN A 40 -3.93 4.53 0.45
CA ASN A 40 -2.49 4.27 0.49
C ASN A 40 -2.01 3.82 1.88
N VAL A 41 -2.46 4.45 2.96
CA VAL A 41 -2.11 4.06 4.33
C VAL A 41 -2.58 2.65 4.65
N HIS A 42 -3.79 2.29 4.26
CA HIS A 42 -4.32 0.94 4.46
C HIS A 42 -3.58 -0.11 3.64
N PHE A 43 -3.24 0.21 2.38
CA PHE A 43 -2.45 -0.67 1.53
C PHE A 43 -1.07 -0.92 2.14
N VAL A 44 -0.35 0.13 2.51
CA VAL A 44 0.99 0.04 3.11
C VAL A 44 0.98 -0.76 4.40
N SER A 45 -0.01 -0.52 5.28
CA SER A 45 -0.15 -1.30 6.52
C SER A 45 -0.38 -2.78 6.26
N GLY A 46 -1.21 -3.13 5.28
CA GLY A 46 -1.45 -4.51 4.85
C GLY A 46 -0.22 -5.13 4.20
N ALA A 47 0.47 -4.38 3.37
CA ALA A 47 1.68 -4.82 2.69
C ALA A 47 2.81 -5.15 3.68
N ILE A 48 3.03 -4.31 4.69
CA ILE A 48 4.05 -4.55 5.73
C ILE A 48 3.74 -5.83 6.52
N ARG A 49 2.50 -6.01 6.97
CA ARG A 49 2.10 -7.23 7.69
C ARG A 49 2.23 -8.47 6.80
N GLY A 50 1.78 -8.38 5.55
CA GLY A 50 1.89 -9.44 4.56
C GLY A 50 3.34 -9.78 4.23
N ALA A 51 4.23 -8.79 4.16
CA ALA A 51 5.66 -9.00 3.93
C ALA A 51 6.31 -9.80 5.07
N ILE A 52 5.99 -9.45 6.31
CA ILE A 52 6.52 -10.15 7.50
C ILE A 52 6.04 -11.62 7.49
N VAL A 53 4.74 -11.84 7.36
CA VAL A 53 4.17 -13.20 7.34
C VAL A 53 4.70 -13.99 6.16
N GLY A 54 4.77 -13.40 4.96
CA GLY A 54 5.29 -14.03 3.76
C GLY A 54 6.77 -14.38 3.86
N ALA A 55 7.57 -13.53 4.51
CA ALA A 55 8.99 -13.84 4.76
C ALA A 55 9.15 -15.05 5.68
N PHE A 56 8.35 -15.13 6.77
CA PHE A 56 8.38 -16.31 7.64
C PHE A 56 7.92 -17.58 6.94
N ILE A 57 6.88 -17.52 6.13
CA ILE A 57 6.42 -18.66 5.31
C ILE A 57 7.50 -19.05 4.28
N GLY A 58 8.21 -18.07 3.72
CA GLY A 58 9.29 -18.30 2.77
C GLY A 58 10.51 -19.01 3.33
N ILE A 59 10.73 -18.99 4.65
CA ILE A 59 11.83 -19.72 5.29
C ILE A 59 11.64 -21.24 5.12
N ALA A 60 10.44 -21.75 5.27
CA ALA A 60 10.17 -23.20 5.23
C ALA A 60 10.58 -23.86 3.90
N PRO A 61 10.19 -23.38 2.70
CA PRO A 61 10.65 -23.95 1.45
C PRO A 61 12.16 -23.76 1.24
N GLY A 62 12.77 -22.69 1.76
CA GLY A 62 14.22 -22.51 1.70
C GLY A 62 14.96 -23.60 2.45
N ILE A 63 14.56 -23.91 3.68
CA ILE A 63 15.14 -24.99 4.48
C ILE A 63 14.88 -26.35 3.83
N LEU A 64 13.67 -26.58 3.32
CA LEU A 64 13.29 -27.84 2.67
C LEU A 64 14.13 -28.09 1.42
N LEU A 65 14.37 -27.07 0.60
CA LEU A 65 15.22 -27.14 -0.59
C LEU A 65 16.65 -27.54 -0.20
N VAL A 66 17.20 -26.95 0.85
CA VAL A 66 18.52 -27.27 1.36
C VAL A 66 18.58 -28.74 1.84
N MET A 67 17.57 -29.21 2.57
CA MET A 67 17.48 -30.59 3.02
C MET A 67 17.42 -31.59 1.86
N VAL A 68 16.67 -31.28 0.81
CA VAL A 68 16.59 -32.14 -0.39
C VAL A 68 17.91 -32.17 -1.14
N LEU A 69 18.58 -31.04 -1.30
CA LEU A 69 19.86 -30.96 -1.99
C LEU A 69 20.99 -31.64 -1.19
N SER A 70 20.98 -31.55 0.14
CA SER A 70 22.01 -32.14 0.99
C SER A 70 21.82 -33.63 1.23
N GLY A 71 20.58 -34.16 1.21
CA GLY A 71 20.27 -35.54 1.58
C GLY A 71 19.74 -36.43 0.48
N GLY A 72 19.25 -35.88 -0.64
CA GLY A 72 18.46 -36.66 -1.61
C GLY A 72 19.13 -36.98 -2.94
N LEU A 73 20.09 -36.21 -3.39
CA LEU A 73 20.67 -36.33 -4.75
C LEU A 73 22.21 -36.52 -4.78
N GLY A 74 22.76 -37.13 -3.76
CA GLY A 74 24.18 -37.48 -3.67
C GLY A 74 25.06 -36.35 -3.21
N SER A 75 25.59 -36.51 -2.02
CA SER A 75 26.81 -35.90 -1.44
C SER A 75 27.24 -34.51 -1.91
N TYR A 76 26.31 -33.62 -2.22
CA TYR A 76 26.64 -32.20 -2.35
C TYR A 76 26.81 -31.63 -0.94
N TYR A 77 28.05 -31.31 -0.62
CA TYR A 77 28.39 -30.58 0.59
C TYR A 77 27.83 -29.16 0.41
N VAL A 78 26.59 -28.92 0.87
CA VAL A 78 25.97 -27.58 0.84
C VAL A 78 26.69 -26.79 1.91
N GLY A 79 27.54 -25.87 1.50
CA GLY A 79 28.26 -24.99 2.41
C GLY A 79 27.27 -24.08 3.15
N SER A 80 27.66 -23.65 4.34
CA SER A 80 26.85 -22.74 5.16
C SER A 80 26.44 -21.44 4.41
N PHE A 81 27.26 -20.99 3.46
CA PHE A 81 26.97 -19.83 2.62
C PHE A 81 25.83 -20.09 1.63
N GLU A 82 25.78 -21.31 1.04
CA GLU A 82 24.70 -21.67 0.11
C GLU A 82 23.36 -21.80 0.84
N VAL A 83 23.34 -22.39 2.03
CA VAL A 83 22.15 -22.46 2.89
C VAL A 83 21.60 -21.07 3.18
N LEU A 84 22.49 -20.15 3.58
CA LEU A 84 22.12 -18.79 3.89
C LEU A 84 21.56 -18.07 2.65
N SER A 85 22.19 -18.25 1.49
CA SER A 85 21.77 -17.62 0.24
C SER A 85 20.41 -18.12 -0.23
N PHE A 86 20.16 -19.42 -0.23
CA PHE A 86 18.87 -20.00 -0.61
C PHE A 86 17.76 -19.57 0.34
N THR A 87 18.03 -19.54 1.64
CA THR A 87 17.06 -19.10 2.64
C THR A 87 16.75 -17.62 2.48
N ALA A 88 17.75 -16.79 2.25
CA ALA A 88 17.55 -15.34 2.03
C ALA A 88 16.74 -15.05 0.77
N ILE A 89 17.01 -15.74 -0.34
CA ILE A 89 16.25 -15.61 -1.59
C ILE A 89 14.80 -16.04 -1.36
N SER A 90 14.58 -17.17 -0.71
CA SER A 90 13.23 -17.67 -0.43
C SER A 90 12.43 -16.76 0.49
N MET A 91 13.05 -16.19 1.53
CA MET A 91 12.46 -15.16 2.38
C MET A 91 12.08 -13.91 1.59
N THR A 92 12.94 -13.46 0.70
CA THR A 92 12.70 -12.26 -0.11
C THR A 92 11.52 -12.47 -1.04
N ILE A 93 11.46 -13.59 -1.74
CA ILE A 93 10.35 -13.93 -2.63
C ILE A 93 9.04 -14.06 -1.83
N GLY A 94 9.07 -14.78 -0.70
CA GLY A 94 7.92 -14.94 0.19
C GLY A 94 7.43 -13.59 0.73
N GLY A 95 8.35 -12.72 1.13
CA GLY A 95 8.04 -11.35 1.60
C GLY A 95 7.39 -10.48 0.51
N LEU A 96 7.87 -10.53 -0.73
CA LEU A 96 7.30 -9.80 -1.85
C LEU A 96 5.87 -10.27 -2.17
N ILE A 97 5.67 -11.57 -2.29
CA ILE A 97 4.35 -12.16 -2.54
C ILE A 97 3.40 -11.84 -1.40
N GLY A 98 3.83 -12.03 -0.15
CA GLY A 98 3.05 -11.72 1.04
C GLY A 98 2.69 -10.23 1.13
N SER A 99 3.57 -9.33 0.74
CA SER A 99 3.31 -7.89 0.69
C SER A 99 2.18 -7.54 -0.27
N ILE A 100 2.20 -8.10 -1.48
CA ILE A 100 1.17 -7.86 -2.49
C ILE A 100 -0.18 -8.40 -2.00
N ILE A 101 -0.22 -9.64 -1.53
CA ILE A 101 -1.45 -10.29 -1.04
C ILE A 101 -1.99 -9.53 0.18
N GLY A 102 -1.15 -9.20 1.15
CA GLY A 102 -1.55 -8.48 2.36
C GLY A 102 -2.07 -7.07 2.08
N GLY A 103 -1.46 -6.37 1.14
CA GLY A 103 -1.94 -5.07 0.67
C GLY A 103 -3.31 -5.15 0.02
N MET A 104 -3.52 -6.12 -0.88
CA MET A 104 -4.80 -6.34 -1.55
C MET A 104 -5.91 -6.75 -0.58
N LEU A 105 -5.64 -7.69 0.33
CA LEU A 105 -6.61 -8.13 1.34
C LEU A 105 -7.07 -6.98 2.23
N ASN A 106 -6.16 -6.09 2.61
CA ASN A 106 -6.50 -4.96 3.46
C ASN A 106 -7.39 -3.93 2.74
N ILE A 107 -7.21 -3.73 1.43
CA ILE A 107 -8.10 -2.91 0.61
C ILE A 107 -9.48 -3.57 0.49
N ILE A 108 -9.53 -4.87 0.22
CA ILE A 108 -10.81 -5.61 0.11
C ILE A 108 -11.57 -5.54 1.43
N ALA A 109 -10.91 -5.72 2.57
CA ALA A 109 -11.52 -5.60 3.88
C ALA A 109 -12.10 -4.20 4.13
N LEU A 110 -11.40 -3.14 3.70
CA LEU A 110 -11.87 -1.77 3.79
C LEU A 110 -13.13 -1.55 2.93
N LEU A 111 -13.14 -2.06 1.70
CA LEU A 111 -14.28 -1.96 0.79
C LEU A 111 -15.50 -2.69 1.32
N LEU A 112 -15.32 -3.91 1.84
CA LEU A 112 -16.40 -4.68 2.47
C LEU A 112 -16.99 -3.93 3.65
N LYS A 113 -16.15 -3.40 4.55
CA LYS A 113 -16.59 -2.63 5.71
C LYS A 113 -17.43 -1.41 5.32
N THR A 114 -17.00 -0.66 4.28
CA THR A 114 -17.75 0.50 3.79
C THR A 114 -19.09 0.11 3.17
N THR A 115 -19.16 -1.02 2.49
CA THR A 115 -20.40 -1.51 1.88
C THR A 115 -21.39 -1.98 2.95
N PHE A 116 -20.93 -2.72 3.97
CA PHE A 116 -21.78 -3.17 5.06
C PHE A 116 -22.37 -2.01 5.87
N VAL A 117 -21.57 -0.97 6.19
CA VAL A 117 -22.06 0.21 6.90
C VAL A 117 -23.13 0.94 6.08
N LYS A 118 -22.99 0.99 4.76
CA LYS A 118 -23.96 1.61 3.87
C LYS A 118 -25.29 0.86 3.82
N ILE A 119 -25.26 -0.46 3.89
CA ILE A 119 -26.47 -1.31 3.89
C ILE A 119 -27.22 -1.18 5.22
N GLN A 120 -26.51 -1.10 6.36
CA GLN A 120 -27.13 -0.95 7.68
C GLN A 120 -27.73 0.45 7.92
N GLY A 121 -27.26 1.47 7.21
CA GLY A 121 -27.79 2.84 7.32
C GLY A 121 -29.01 3.11 6.47
N ILE A 122 -29.54 2.13 5.73
CA ILE A 122 -30.73 2.27 4.87
C ILE A 122 -31.99 1.70 5.56
N ASN A 123 -31.87 1.06 6.70
CA ASN A 123 -32.96 0.65 7.57
C ASN A 123 -33.16 1.66 8.70
#